data_899f6810165149cee6b9b6ad4549615b
#
_entry.id   899f6810165149cee6b9b6ad4549615b
#
_cell.length_a   1.000
_cell.length_b   1.000
_cell.length_c   1.000
_cell.angle_alpha   90.00
_cell.angle_beta   90.00
_cell.angle_gamma   90.00
#
_symmetry.space_group_name_H-M   'P 1'
#
loop_
_entity.id
_entity.type
_entity.pdbx_description
1 polymer ?
#
loop_
_entity_poly.entity_id
_entity_poly.type
_entity_poly.pdbx_seq_one_letter_code
_entity_poly.pdbx_strand_id
1 'polypeptide(L)'
;MSDSPDTSARALLRQRDYMRFWLARWTGGMGGMIQSVTLGWQVYEVARLSRDVAEASLMLGMVGLVSFLPVLGLALPAGESADRHDRRRVLLLCLAGEVVTVGVLCGLALTEAATVPLLLGMAALFGCARAFFAPANTAMGPMLVPRELLPRAIAWNSLAWQSA
;
A
#
# COMPACT_ATOMS: atom_id res chain seq x y z
N MET A 1 20.26 -35.88 -21.91
CA MET A 1 20.55 -34.45 -21.80
C MET A 1 19.42 -33.88 -20.98
N SER A 2 19.64 -33.69 -19.69
CA SER A 2 18.65 -33.10 -18.80
C SER A 2 18.63 -31.60 -19.07
N ASP A 3 17.56 -31.14 -19.68
CA ASP A 3 17.26 -29.70 -19.84
C ASP A 3 17.02 -29.16 -18.45
N SER A 4 18.08 -28.64 -17.79
CA SER A 4 17.94 -28.00 -16.49
C SER A 4 17.09 -26.74 -16.69
N PRO A 5 15.99 -26.59 -15.96
CA PRO A 5 15.11 -25.43 -16.14
C PRO A 5 15.92 -24.14 -15.99
N ASP A 6 15.77 -23.23 -16.96
CA ASP A 6 16.46 -21.94 -16.95
C ASP A 6 15.94 -21.10 -15.75
N THR A 7 16.70 -21.19 -14.65
CA THR A 7 16.42 -20.43 -13.43
C THR A 7 17.06 -19.03 -13.43
N SER A 8 17.49 -18.53 -14.60
CA SER A 8 18.14 -17.21 -14.70
C SER A 8 17.19 -16.07 -14.38
N ALA A 9 17.75 -14.92 -13.99
CA ALA A 9 16.96 -13.68 -13.83
C ALA A 9 16.26 -13.29 -15.14
N ARG A 10 16.85 -13.67 -16.31
CA ARG A 10 16.25 -13.44 -17.62
C ARG A 10 14.96 -14.24 -17.82
N ALA A 11 14.89 -15.45 -17.30
CA ALA A 11 13.67 -16.26 -17.34
C ALA A 11 12.51 -15.62 -16.58
N LEU A 12 12.81 -14.97 -15.42
CA LEU A 12 11.82 -14.21 -14.66
C LEU A 12 11.34 -12.96 -15.42
N LEU A 13 12.25 -12.22 -16.05
CA LEU A 13 11.92 -11.04 -16.86
C LEU A 13 11.06 -11.36 -18.10
N ARG A 14 11.09 -12.59 -18.58
CA ARG A 14 10.24 -13.07 -19.69
C ARG A 14 8.80 -13.34 -19.26
N GLN A 15 8.54 -13.48 -17.97
CA GLN A 15 7.18 -13.68 -17.42
C GLN A 15 6.44 -12.33 -17.38
N ARG A 16 5.73 -12.01 -18.48
CA ARG A 16 5.06 -10.71 -18.67
C ARG A 16 4.09 -10.37 -17.56
N ASP A 17 3.31 -11.35 -17.08
CA ASP A 17 2.29 -11.10 -16.06
C ASP A 17 2.92 -10.87 -14.68
N TYR A 18 4.00 -11.59 -14.37
CA TYR A 18 4.79 -11.32 -13.16
C TYR A 18 5.44 -9.92 -13.19
N MET A 19 6.02 -9.52 -14.34
CA MET A 19 6.65 -8.20 -14.46
C MET A 19 5.64 -7.05 -14.34
N ARG A 20 4.44 -7.21 -14.92
CA ARG A 20 3.34 -6.24 -14.76
C ARG A 20 2.91 -6.12 -13.30
N PHE A 21 2.75 -7.25 -12.63
CA PHE A 21 2.42 -7.30 -11.22
C PHE A 21 3.54 -6.66 -10.37
N TRP A 22 4.79 -7.00 -10.64
CA TRP A 22 5.94 -6.45 -9.92
C TRP A 22 6.04 -4.93 -10.07
N LEU A 23 5.86 -4.41 -11.28
CA LEU A 23 5.87 -2.96 -11.56
C LEU A 23 4.70 -2.25 -10.85
N ALA A 24 3.50 -2.81 -10.94
CA ALA A 24 2.33 -2.26 -10.25
C ALA A 24 2.51 -2.24 -8.73
N ARG A 25 3.12 -3.30 -8.18
CA ARG A 25 3.47 -3.39 -6.76
C ARG A 25 4.50 -2.34 -6.34
N TRP A 26 5.55 -2.16 -7.13
CA TRP A 26 6.60 -1.20 -6.85
C TRP A 26 6.09 0.25 -6.92
N THR A 27 5.38 0.61 -7.99
CA THR A 27 4.79 1.94 -8.13
C THR A 27 3.71 2.21 -7.08
N GLY A 28 2.87 1.22 -6.74
CA GLY A 28 1.89 1.33 -5.68
C GLY A 28 2.53 1.49 -4.29
N GLY A 29 3.63 0.79 -4.03
CA GLY A 29 4.42 0.96 -2.79
C GLY A 29 4.95 2.39 -2.65
N MET A 30 5.58 2.91 -3.70
CA MET A 30 6.04 4.32 -3.74
C MET A 30 4.88 5.30 -3.53
N GLY A 31 3.75 5.09 -4.22
CA GLY A 31 2.54 5.90 -4.06
C GLY A 31 2.03 5.92 -2.63
N GLY A 32 1.97 4.77 -1.98
CA GLY A 32 1.56 4.65 -0.58
C GLY A 32 2.52 5.34 0.40
N MET A 33 3.84 5.30 0.14
CA MET A 33 4.82 6.05 0.95
C MET A 33 4.64 7.56 0.79
N ILE A 34 4.53 8.04 -0.45
CA ILE A 34 4.28 9.46 -0.75
C ILE A 34 2.98 9.92 -0.08
N GLN A 35 1.90 9.14 -0.21
CA GLN A 35 0.61 9.46 0.40
C GLN A 35 0.72 9.54 1.93
N SER A 36 1.43 8.62 2.58
CA SER A 36 1.63 8.61 4.02
C SER A 36 2.35 9.88 4.51
N VAL A 37 3.42 10.27 3.83
CA VAL A 37 4.18 11.49 4.14
C VAL A 37 3.33 12.74 3.89
N THR A 38 2.65 12.82 2.75
CA THR A 38 1.79 13.96 2.38
C THR A 38 0.65 14.15 3.37
N LEU A 39 -0.01 13.06 3.77
CA LEU A 39 -1.08 13.08 4.75
C LEU A 39 -0.58 13.59 6.11
N GLY A 40 0.56 13.09 6.57
CA GLY A 40 1.20 13.57 7.81
C GLY A 40 1.53 15.04 7.75
N TRP A 41 2.10 15.49 6.62
CA TRP A 41 2.42 16.90 6.40
C TRP A 41 1.18 17.81 6.41
N GLN A 42 0.12 17.41 5.69
CA GLN A 42 -1.14 18.17 5.68
C GLN A 42 -1.77 18.27 7.07
N VAL A 43 -1.77 17.20 7.87
CA VAL A 43 -2.27 17.21 9.23
C VAL A 43 -1.47 18.20 10.09
N TYR A 44 -0.14 18.17 9.96
CA TYR A 44 0.73 19.08 10.68
C TYR A 44 0.48 20.54 10.30
N GLU A 45 0.43 20.87 9.00
CA GLU A 45 0.18 22.23 8.54
C GLU A 45 -1.19 22.77 9.00
N VAL A 46 -2.26 22.00 8.80
CA VAL A 46 -3.61 22.40 9.24
C VAL A 46 -3.69 22.55 10.76
N ALA A 47 -3.03 21.69 11.52
CA ALA A 47 -2.97 21.81 12.97
C ALA A 47 -2.21 23.08 13.41
N ARG A 48 -1.16 23.45 12.70
CA ARG A 48 -0.36 24.66 12.98
C ARG A 48 -1.11 25.98 12.79
N LEU A 49 -2.20 25.98 12.04
CA LEU A 49 -3.03 27.20 11.88
C LEU A 49 -3.71 27.63 13.18
N SER A 50 -3.96 26.71 14.11
CA SER A 50 -4.72 26.99 15.35
C SER A 50 -4.06 26.46 16.63
N ARG A 51 -2.90 25.78 16.52
CA ARG A 51 -2.22 25.09 17.62
C ARG A 51 -0.74 25.41 17.66
N ASP A 52 -0.12 25.16 18.81
CA ASP A 52 1.33 25.28 18.94
C ASP A 52 2.09 24.11 18.24
N VAL A 53 3.43 24.18 18.25
CA VAL A 53 4.28 23.17 17.61
C VAL A 53 4.13 21.81 18.29
N ALA A 54 3.99 21.77 19.61
CA ALA A 54 3.92 20.53 20.37
C ALA A 54 2.60 19.80 20.08
N GLU A 55 1.47 20.53 20.08
CA GLU A 55 0.16 19.99 19.76
C GLU A 55 0.08 19.51 18.29
N ALA A 56 0.63 20.30 17.35
CA ALA A 56 0.65 19.90 15.94
C ALA A 56 1.50 18.64 15.71
N SER A 57 2.61 18.50 16.43
CA SER A 57 3.45 17.28 16.38
C SER A 57 2.74 16.08 16.99
N LEU A 58 1.93 16.27 18.03
CA LEU A 58 1.07 15.21 18.58
C LEU A 58 0.04 14.75 17.53
N MET A 59 -0.60 15.69 16.81
CA MET A 59 -1.55 15.34 15.74
C MET A 59 -0.87 14.56 14.61
N LEU A 60 0.37 14.91 14.25
CA LEU A 60 1.17 14.13 13.32
C LEU A 60 1.39 12.69 13.82
N GLY A 61 1.72 12.51 15.10
CA GLY A 61 1.83 11.17 15.71
C GLY A 61 0.51 10.40 15.68
N MET A 62 -0.63 11.08 15.85
CA MET A 62 -1.95 10.47 15.76
C MET A 62 -2.28 9.94 14.37
N VAL A 63 -1.74 10.50 13.28
CA VAL A 63 -1.90 9.95 11.92
C VAL A 63 -1.38 8.51 11.87
N GLY A 64 -0.20 8.25 12.44
CA GLY A 64 0.36 6.90 12.51
C GLY A 64 -0.53 5.94 13.30
N LEU A 65 -0.98 6.36 14.48
CA LEU A 65 -1.85 5.55 15.34
C LEU A 65 -3.19 5.25 14.65
N VAL A 66 -3.86 6.26 14.11
CA VAL A 66 -5.17 6.14 13.46
C VAL A 66 -5.09 5.30 12.18
N SER A 67 -3.97 5.37 11.44
CA SER A 67 -3.73 4.49 10.28
C SER A 67 -3.44 3.04 10.70
N PHE A 68 -2.80 2.83 11.84
CA PHE A 68 -2.41 1.50 12.32
C PHE A 68 -3.59 0.74 12.94
N LEU A 69 -4.50 1.39 13.65
CA LEU A 69 -5.64 0.74 14.31
C LEU A 69 -6.49 -0.11 13.37
N PRO A 70 -6.89 0.37 12.18
CA PRO A 70 -7.60 -0.47 11.20
C PRO A 70 -6.76 -1.66 10.72
N VAL A 71 -5.46 -1.49 10.51
CA VAL A 71 -4.57 -2.59 10.10
C VAL A 71 -4.57 -3.71 11.14
N LEU A 72 -4.50 -3.35 12.42
CA LEU A 72 -4.54 -4.31 13.52
C LEU A 72 -5.93 -4.96 13.65
N GLY A 73 -6.98 -4.14 13.67
CA GLY A 73 -8.37 -4.62 13.87
C GLY A 73 -8.91 -5.45 12.71
N LEU A 74 -8.46 -5.16 11.48
CA LEU A 74 -8.90 -5.85 10.28
C LEU A 74 -7.93 -6.96 9.83
N ALA A 75 -6.86 -7.25 10.57
CA ALA A 75 -5.86 -8.25 10.19
C ALA A 75 -6.47 -9.64 9.94
N LEU A 76 -7.35 -10.11 10.83
CA LEU A 76 -8.03 -11.40 10.68
C LEU A 76 -9.03 -11.41 9.50
N PRO A 77 -10.01 -10.50 9.39
CA PRO A 77 -10.93 -10.50 8.27
C PRO A 77 -10.23 -10.21 6.92
N ALA A 78 -9.14 -9.47 6.91
CA ALA A 78 -8.35 -9.24 5.71
C ALA A 78 -7.64 -10.52 5.23
N GLY A 79 -7.07 -11.31 6.14
CA GLY A 79 -6.52 -12.62 5.84
C GLY A 79 -7.57 -13.56 5.27
N GLU A 80 -8.72 -13.69 5.94
CA GLU A 80 -9.84 -14.51 5.47
C GLU A 80 -10.37 -14.04 4.09
N SER A 81 -10.43 -12.74 3.85
CA SER A 81 -10.83 -12.19 2.55
C SER A 81 -9.87 -12.56 1.43
N ALA A 82 -8.55 -12.55 1.70
CA ALA A 82 -7.53 -12.94 0.73
C ALA A 82 -7.58 -14.44 0.38
N ASP A 83 -8.10 -15.28 1.28
CA ASP A 83 -8.26 -16.72 1.06
C ASP A 83 -9.57 -17.07 0.34
N ARG A 84 -10.66 -16.35 0.64
CA ARG A 84 -12.01 -16.66 0.12
C ARG A 84 -12.35 -15.93 -1.18
N HIS A 85 -11.75 -14.79 -1.47
CA HIS A 85 -12.08 -13.97 -2.63
C HIS A 85 -10.97 -13.98 -3.69
N ASP A 86 -11.34 -13.58 -4.90
CA ASP A 86 -10.38 -13.35 -5.96
C ASP A 86 -9.39 -12.24 -5.56
N ARG A 87 -8.14 -12.65 -5.33
CA ARG A 87 -7.04 -11.78 -4.87
C ARG A 87 -6.85 -10.55 -5.77
N ARG A 88 -7.06 -10.74 -7.09
CA ARG A 88 -6.98 -9.64 -8.06
C ARG A 88 -8.05 -8.59 -7.81
N ARG A 89 -9.29 -9.02 -7.51
CA ARG A 89 -10.40 -8.10 -7.20
C ARG A 89 -10.14 -7.35 -5.91
N VAL A 90 -9.66 -8.03 -4.87
CA VAL A 90 -9.29 -7.39 -3.60
C VAL A 90 -8.22 -6.34 -3.82
N LEU A 91 -7.14 -6.65 -4.56
CA LEU A 91 -6.09 -5.68 -4.89
C LEU A 91 -6.61 -4.49 -5.67
N LEU A 92 -7.46 -4.70 -6.69
CA LEU A 92 -8.03 -3.61 -7.48
C LEU A 92 -8.92 -2.69 -6.63
N LEU A 93 -9.71 -3.25 -5.72
CA LEU A 93 -10.53 -2.46 -4.80
C LEU A 93 -9.68 -1.64 -3.83
N CYS A 94 -8.59 -2.21 -3.30
CA CYS A 94 -7.66 -1.48 -2.44
C CYS A 94 -7.00 -0.32 -3.20
N LEU A 95 -6.49 -0.57 -4.41
CA LEU A 95 -5.86 0.47 -5.24
C LEU A 95 -6.87 1.55 -5.66
N ALA A 96 -8.11 1.18 -6.00
CA ALA A 96 -9.17 2.15 -6.27
C ALA A 96 -9.47 3.02 -5.04
N GLY A 97 -9.53 2.41 -3.85
CA GLY A 97 -9.67 3.12 -2.58
C GLY A 97 -8.53 4.11 -2.33
N GLU A 98 -7.28 3.70 -2.59
CA GLU A 98 -6.11 4.59 -2.49
C GLU A 98 -6.21 5.78 -3.46
N VAL A 99 -6.57 5.54 -4.73
CA VAL A 99 -6.75 6.60 -5.73
C VAL A 99 -7.84 7.58 -5.30
N VAL A 100 -8.98 7.09 -4.80
CA VAL A 100 -10.06 7.94 -4.28
C VAL A 100 -9.56 8.76 -3.08
N THR A 101 -8.84 8.14 -2.16
CA THR A 101 -8.27 8.84 -0.99
C THR A 101 -7.32 9.95 -1.41
N VAL A 102 -6.42 9.69 -2.35
CA VAL A 102 -5.51 10.71 -2.91
C VAL A 102 -6.29 11.82 -3.59
N GLY A 103 -7.29 11.48 -4.41
CA GLY A 103 -8.14 12.47 -5.08
C GLY A 103 -8.87 13.39 -4.11
N VAL A 104 -9.41 12.84 -3.03
CA VAL A 104 -10.05 13.63 -1.96
C VAL A 104 -9.04 14.52 -1.26
N LEU A 105 -7.85 14.00 -0.91
CA LEU A 105 -6.81 14.80 -0.27
C LEU A 105 -6.34 15.95 -1.15
N CYS A 106 -6.17 15.72 -2.46
CA CYS A 106 -5.86 16.78 -3.42
C CYS A 106 -6.98 17.84 -3.48
N GLY A 107 -8.25 17.41 -3.54
CA GLY A 107 -9.39 18.32 -3.54
C GLY A 107 -9.48 19.16 -2.29
N LEU A 108 -9.25 18.57 -1.11
CA LEU A 108 -9.22 19.28 0.16
C LEU A 108 -8.06 20.30 0.25
N ALA A 109 -6.90 19.95 -0.32
CA ALA A 109 -5.76 20.86 -0.37
C ALA A 109 -6.03 22.06 -1.29
N LEU A 110 -6.66 21.83 -2.46
CA LEU A 110 -6.96 22.89 -3.43
C LEU A 110 -8.08 23.83 -2.96
N THR A 111 -9.02 23.33 -2.16
CA THR A 111 -10.16 24.13 -1.66
C THR A 111 -9.93 24.73 -0.28
N GLU A 112 -8.76 24.51 0.32
CA GLU A 112 -8.42 24.91 1.70
C GLU A 112 -9.46 24.44 2.75
N ALA A 113 -10.25 23.40 2.40
CA ALA A 113 -11.30 22.86 3.25
C ALA A 113 -10.80 21.75 4.20
N ALA A 114 -9.50 21.50 4.23
CA ALA A 114 -8.90 20.47 5.06
C ALA A 114 -9.04 20.80 6.55
N THR A 115 -9.55 19.85 7.33
CA THR A 115 -9.61 19.93 8.80
C THR A 115 -8.92 18.72 9.40
N VAL A 116 -8.32 18.87 10.60
CA VAL A 116 -7.61 17.79 11.27
C VAL A 116 -8.48 16.52 11.43
N PRO A 117 -9.76 16.59 11.90
CA PRO A 117 -10.60 15.41 12.01
C PRO A 117 -10.85 14.70 10.68
N LEU A 118 -11.04 15.47 9.60
CA LEU A 118 -11.25 14.92 8.26
C LEU A 118 -10.00 14.20 7.74
N LEU A 119 -8.83 14.81 7.91
CA LEU A 119 -7.56 14.21 7.52
C LEU A 119 -7.25 12.94 8.35
N LEU A 120 -7.58 12.91 9.64
CA LEU A 120 -7.47 11.71 10.46
C LEU A 120 -8.46 10.62 9.99
N GLY A 121 -9.67 10.99 9.57
CA GLY A 121 -10.61 10.06 8.93
C GLY A 121 -10.05 9.45 7.64
N MET A 122 -9.35 10.25 6.82
CA MET A 122 -8.64 9.77 5.63
C MET A 122 -7.47 8.85 5.99
N ALA A 123 -6.76 9.12 7.09
CA ALA A 123 -5.72 8.23 7.61
C ALA A 123 -6.28 6.84 8.00
N ALA A 124 -7.43 6.81 8.67
CA ALA A 124 -8.11 5.56 9.01
C ALA A 124 -8.53 4.78 7.76
N LEU A 125 -9.11 5.47 6.76
CA LEU A 125 -9.52 4.85 5.49
C LEU A 125 -8.31 4.28 4.73
N PHE A 126 -7.21 5.00 4.69
CA PHE A 126 -5.95 4.51 4.13
C PHE A 126 -5.44 3.27 4.87
N GLY A 127 -5.51 3.26 6.22
CA GLY A 127 -5.21 2.09 7.04
C GLY A 127 -6.08 0.87 6.71
N CYS A 128 -7.39 1.07 6.50
CA CYS A 128 -8.30 0.02 6.06
C CYS A 128 -7.87 -0.59 4.72
N ALA A 129 -7.60 0.24 3.71
CA ALA A 129 -7.14 -0.23 2.40
C ALA A 129 -5.84 -1.05 2.52
N ARG A 130 -4.87 -0.59 3.32
CA ARG A 130 -3.61 -1.29 3.56
C ARG A 130 -3.78 -2.62 4.28
N ALA A 131 -4.74 -2.74 5.19
CA ALA A 131 -5.03 -4.00 5.89
C ALA A 131 -5.36 -5.13 4.89
N PHE A 132 -6.18 -4.86 3.89
CA PHE A 132 -6.56 -5.84 2.87
C PHE A 132 -5.51 -5.99 1.76
N PHE A 133 -4.78 -4.93 1.44
CA PHE A 133 -3.76 -4.96 0.38
C PHE A 133 -2.61 -5.91 0.71
N ALA A 134 -2.08 -5.90 1.93
CA ALA A 134 -0.88 -6.63 2.32
C ALA A 134 -1.02 -8.17 2.13
N PRO A 135 -2.05 -8.85 2.68
CA PRO A 135 -2.21 -10.29 2.52
C PRO A 135 -2.50 -10.69 1.06
N ALA A 136 -3.39 -9.96 0.36
CA ALA A 136 -3.72 -10.22 -1.02
C ALA A 136 -2.50 -10.10 -1.95
N ASN A 137 -1.69 -9.08 -1.75
CA ASN A 137 -0.48 -8.81 -2.51
C ASN A 137 0.61 -9.89 -2.29
N THR A 138 0.80 -10.33 -1.05
CA THR A 138 1.77 -11.39 -0.72
C THR A 138 1.36 -12.73 -1.32
N ALA A 139 0.08 -13.05 -1.31
CA ALA A 139 -0.44 -14.31 -1.83
C ALA A 139 -0.44 -14.39 -3.36
N MET A 140 -0.44 -13.26 -4.08
CA MET A 140 -0.53 -13.23 -5.54
C MET A 140 0.81 -13.52 -6.23
N GLY A 141 1.93 -13.04 -5.69
CA GLY A 141 3.26 -13.17 -6.30
C GLY A 141 3.64 -14.62 -6.68
N PRO A 142 3.53 -15.59 -5.78
CA PRO A 142 3.85 -16.99 -6.05
C PRO A 142 3.00 -17.67 -7.14
N MET A 143 1.80 -17.13 -7.41
CA MET A 143 0.89 -17.73 -8.42
C MET A 143 1.23 -17.33 -9.85
N LEU A 144 2.08 -16.33 -10.05
CA LEU A 144 2.41 -15.77 -11.36
C LEU A 144 3.70 -16.32 -11.94
N VAL A 145 4.39 -17.20 -11.22
CA VAL A 145 5.66 -17.80 -11.64
C VAL A 145 5.66 -19.32 -11.48
N PRO A 146 6.37 -20.06 -12.37
CA PRO A 146 6.65 -21.48 -12.16
C PRO A 146 7.41 -21.72 -10.85
N ARG A 147 7.24 -22.92 -10.27
CA ARG A 147 7.86 -23.27 -8.96
C ARG A 147 9.37 -23.09 -8.94
N GLU A 148 10.03 -23.35 -10.05
CA GLU A 148 11.48 -23.25 -10.24
C GLU A 148 11.99 -21.80 -10.10
N LEU A 149 11.16 -20.81 -10.44
CA LEU A 149 11.47 -19.39 -10.35
C LEU A 149 11.03 -18.74 -9.04
N LEU A 150 10.32 -19.47 -8.18
CA LEU A 150 9.75 -18.96 -6.94
C LEU A 150 10.78 -18.30 -6.00
N PRO A 151 11.96 -18.88 -5.73
CA PRO A 151 12.95 -18.26 -4.85
C PRO A 151 13.43 -16.89 -5.37
N ARG A 152 13.57 -16.77 -6.69
CA ARG A 152 13.95 -15.51 -7.34
C ARG A 152 12.83 -14.49 -7.31
N ALA A 153 11.59 -14.91 -7.56
CA ALA A 153 10.43 -14.03 -7.46
C ALA A 153 10.29 -13.45 -6.06
N ILE A 154 10.53 -14.25 -5.01
CA ILE A 154 10.53 -13.77 -3.62
C ILE A 154 11.63 -12.74 -3.39
N ALA A 155 12.86 -12.99 -3.88
CA ALA A 155 13.97 -12.03 -3.75
C ALA A 155 13.66 -10.70 -4.48
N TRP A 156 13.11 -10.76 -5.68
CA TRP A 156 12.71 -9.57 -6.44
C TRP A 156 11.56 -8.80 -5.76
N ASN A 157 10.61 -9.51 -5.16
CA ASN A 157 9.54 -8.89 -4.39
C ASN A 157 10.07 -8.16 -3.15
N SER A 158 11.11 -8.71 -2.50
CA SER A 158 11.77 -8.04 -1.37
C SER A 158 12.50 -6.77 -1.82
N LEU A 159 13.15 -6.79 -2.98
CA LEU A 159 13.76 -5.59 -3.57
C LEU A 159 12.72 -4.50 -3.88
N ALA A 160 11.58 -4.88 -4.46
CA ALA A 160 10.49 -3.93 -4.71
C ALA A 160 10.00 -3.26 -3.42
N TRP A 161 9.91 -4.00 -2.32
CA TRP A 161 9.49 -3.47 -1.03
C TRP A 161 10.53 -2.54 -0.39
N GLN A 162 11.82 -2.86 -0.52
CA GLN A 162 12.90 -2.07 0.10
C GLN A 162 13.28 -0.82 -0.70
N SER A 163 12.95 -0.80 -2.01
CA SER A 163 13.26 0.33 -2.90
C SER A 163 12.07 1.27 -3.16
N ALA A 164 10.88 0.92 -2.67
CA ALA A 164 9.69 1.77 -2.73
C ALA A 164 9.52 2.59 -1.45
#